data_d685e96896f0ce01750a2550b8cb8c7e
#
_entry.id   d685e96896f0ce01750a2550b8cb8c7e
#
_cell.length_a   1.000
_cell.length_b   1.000
_cell.length_c   1.000
_cell.angle_alpha   90.00
_cell.angle_beta   90.00
_cell.angle_gamma   90.00
#
_symmetry.space_group_name_H-M   'P 1'
#
loop_
_entity.id
_entity.type
_entity.pdbx_description
1 polymer ?
#
loop_
_entity_poly.entity_id
_entity_poly.type
_entity_poly.pdbx_seq_one_letter_code
_entity_poly.pdbx_strand_id
1 'polypeptide(L)'
;MHFTKGGNQHAVYAAKSAHIYLKELEKFLDFKVEDKLHFIIYNSQSKFRQSNIGLSNDISSNIGGTARIDGEKIFLYYNGDHKEFNDQIKKGITQVLVNKILYGTDWKQSVKNSSFINLPMWLKNGLIDYLSMDWNTDLDGQLKNLILSGKSEKFHSLSNKEAQLFGFGIWRYVDEVFGRNMIPNLIYMMKVSKSVESGFIYVLGVTTDMVQDDFINHYKILYKDDIINTIEPQETKLKIRSKNQRVYRQLQTNRKGDKIAFVEHYLGQYKVKVFDFNKRKISTVLKGDHKLNRIPDFSHPVIAWHPQNKVLAIFEEKKGEIVLNLFDSEIRKKTKLQL
;
A
#
# COMPACT_ATOMS: atom_id res chain seq x y z
N MET A 1 22.41 -0.93 10.14
CA MET A 1 21.60 -1.97 9.47
C MET A 1 21.71 -3.25 10.27
N HIS A 2 20.56 -3.87 10.61
CA HIS A 2 20.45 -5.17 11.25
C HIS A 2 19.65 -6.09 10.32
N PHE A 3 20.03 -7.35 10.19
CA PHE A 3 19.36 -8.26 9.26
C PHE A 3 19.40 -9.71 9.75
N THR A 4 18.44 -10.50 9.32
CA THR A 4 18.39 -11.94 9.61
C THR A 4 19.41 -12.71 8.78
N LYS A 5 19.81 -13.90 9.24
CA LYS A 5 20.78 -14.76 8.53
C LYS A 5 20.38 -14.91 7.05
N GLY A 6 21.33 -14.67 6.15
CA GLY A 6 21.13 -14.69 4.70
C GLY A 6 20.65 -13.35 4.09
N GLY A 7 20.38 -12.31 4.90
CA GLY A 7 19.86 -11.00 4.44
C GLY A 7 20.92 -9.97 4.07
N ASN A 8 22.20 -10.33 3.95
CA ASN A 8 23.27 -9.36 3.70
C ASN A 8 23.06 -8.55 2.42
N GLN A 9 22.66 -9.19 1.32
CA GLN A 9 22.41 -8.49 0.05
C GLN A 9 21.27 -7.47 0.19
N HIS A 10 20.17 -7.84 0.86
CA HIS A 10 19.05 -6.92 1.13
C HIS A 10 19.49 -5.75 2.02
N ALA A 11 20.37 -6.00 3.00
CA ALA A 11 20.90 -4.96 3.87
C ALA A 11 21.81 -3.97 3.12
N VAL A 12 22.68 -4.46 2.24
CA VAL A 12 23.52 -3.58 1.38
C VAL A 12 22.66 -2.76 0.43
N TYR A 13 21.65 -3.39 -0.20
CA TYR A 13 20.72 -2.70 -1.06
C TYR A 13 19.94 -1.61 -0.30
N ALA A 14 19.37 -1.97 0.85
CA ALA A 14 18.64 -1.03 1.70
C ALA A 14 19.50 0.14 2.18
N ALA A 15 20.79 -0.10 2.49
CA ALA A 15 21.70 0.95 2.91
C ALA A 15 21.93 1.98 1.80
N LYS A 16 22.15 1.51 0.56
CA LYS A 16 22.33 2.39 -0.60
C LYS A 16 21.06 3.18 -0.90
N SER A 17 19.91 2.51 -0.97
CA SER A 17 18.62 3.16 -1.23
C SER A 17 18.26 4.16 -0.13
N ALA A 18 18.43 3.78 1.12
CA ALA A 18 18.14 4.66 2.26
C ALA A 18 19.00 5.94 2.24
N HIS A 19 20.29 5.82 1.88
CA HIS A 19 21.17 6.99 1.81
C HIS A 19 20.73 7.99 0.74
N ILE A 20 20.31 7.50 -0.42
CA ILE A 20 19.81 8.36 -1.51
C ILE A 20 18.51 9.03 -1.08
N TYR A 21 17.52 8.27 -0.64
CA TYR A 21 16.20 8.79 -0.25
C TYR A 21 16.26 9.74 0.93
N LEU A 22 17.12 9.47 1.91
CA LEU A 22 17.29 10.36 3.06
C LEU A 22 17.78 11.73 2.61
N LYS A 23 18.81 11.77 1.76
CA LYS A 23 19.35 13.04 1.24
C LYS A 23 18.32 13.84 0.43
N GLU A 24 17.55 13.16 -0.41
CA GLU A 24 16.49 13.78 -1.20
C GLU A 24 15.41 14.40 -0.30
N LEU A 25 14.95 13.64 0.70
CA LEU A 25 13.92 14.11 1.63
C LEU A 25 14.41 15.22 2.55
N GLU A 26 15.64 15.12 3.08
CA GLU A 26 16.25 16.18 3.90
C GLU A 26 16.37 17.48 3.12
N LYS A 27 16.78 17.40 1.85
CA LYS A 27 16.85 18.56 0.97
C LYS A 27 15.48 19.15 0.67
N PHE A 28 14.49 18.30 0.41
CA PHE A 28 13.14 18.74 0.08
C PHE A 28 12.42 19.37 1.28
N LEU A 29 12.57 18.77 2.47
CA LEU A 29 11.90 19.23 3.69
C LEU A 29 12.70 20.30 4.45
N ASP A 30 13.89 20.67 3.95
CA ASP A 30 14.86 21.55 4.63
C ASP A 30 15.08 21.16 6.10
N PHE A 31 15.28 19.86 6.33
CA PHE A 31 15.40 19.28 7.67
C PHE A 31 16.44 18.15 7.68
N LYS A 32 17.43 18.24 8.57
CA LYS A 32 18.44 17.19 8.75
C LYS A 32 18.15 16.33 9.97
N VAL A 33 18.33 15.02 9.80
CA VAL A 33 18.27 14.05 10.90
C VAL A 33 19.66 13.89 11.49
N GLU A 34 19.83 14.29 12.75
CA GLU A 34 21.10 14.17 13.47
C GLU A 34 21.33 12.75 14.00
N ASP A 35 20.25 12.04 14.33
CA ASP A 35 20.28 10.70 14.91
C ASP A 35 20.49 9.62 13.86
N LYS A 36 21.09 8.50 14.29
CA LYS A 36 21.26 7.33 13.44
C LYS A 36 19.92 6.58 13.25
N LEU A 37 19.51 6.41 12.02
CA LEU A 37 18.37 5.55 11.68
C LEU A 37 18.79 4.07 11.71
N HIS A 38 18.03 3.25 12.42
CA HIS A 38 18.25 1.81 12.56
C HIS A 38 17.28 1.04 11.68
N PHE A 39 17.79 0.32 10.69
CA PHE A 39 17.00 -0.55 9.83
C PHE A 39 17.12 -2.00 10.30
N ILE A 40 15.99 -2.65 10.53
CA ILE A 40 15.89 -4.05 10.89
C ILE A 40 15.19 -4.79 9.74
N ILE A 41 15.93 -5.65 9.04
CA ILE A 41 15.51 -6.24 7.78
C ILE A 41 15.29 -7.75 7.95
N TYR A 42 14.10 -8.19 7.59
CA TYR A 42 13.71 -9.60 7.55
C TYR A 42 13.70 -10.11 6.11
N ASN A 43 14.16 -11.33 5.89
CA ASN A 43 14.22 -11.92 4.56
C ASN A 43 12.85 -12.34 4.00
N SER A 44 11.81 -12.33 4.81
CA SER A 44 10.46 -12.63 4.38
C SER A 44 9.44 -12.00 5.33
N GLN A 45 8.21 -11.82 4.84
CA GLN A 45 7.09 -11.38 5.65
C GLN A 45 6.80 -12.35 6.80
N SER A 46 6.91 -13.65 6.56
CA SER A 46 6.69 -14.68 7.60
C SER A 46 7.64 -14.50 8.78
N LYS A 47 8.93 -14.23 8.54
CA LYS A 47 9.92 -13.96 9.59
C LYS A 47 9.63 -12.65 10.33
N PHE A 48 9.23 -11.61 9.60
CA PHE A 48 8.80 -10.35 10.21
C PHE A 48 7.61 -10.57 11.14
N ARG A 49 6.61 -11.33 10.71
CA ARG A 49 5.40 -11.63 11.51
C ARG A 49 5.67 -12.50 12.75
N GLN A 50 6.73 -13.27 12.75
CA GLN A 50 7.17 -14.05 13.91
C GLN A 50 7.93 -13.21 14.95
N SER A 51 8.31 -11.99 14.61
CA SER A 51 8.95 -11.07 15.54
C SER A 51 7.92 -10.45 16.49
N ASN A 52 8.38 -9.97 17.64
CA ASN A 52 7.52 -9.26 18.61
C ASN A 52 6.85 -8.02 17.97
N ILE A 53 7.51 -7.42 17.01
CA ILE A 53 7.00 -6.27 16.26
C ILE A 53 5.88 -6.69 15.30
N GLY A 54 6.03 -7.83 14.62
CA GLY A 54 5.03 -8.36 13.68
C GLY A 54 3.79 -8.94 14.36
N LEU A 55 3.86 -9.25 15.64
CA LEU A 55 2.74 -9.79 16.43
C LEU A 55 1.76 -8.73 16.94
N SER A 56 2.08 -7.44 16.83
CA SER A 56 1.16 -6.41 17.32
C SER A 56 -0.15 -6.40 16.52
N ASN A 57 -1.26 -6.17 17.24
CA ASN A 57 -2.62 -6.15 16.70
C ASN A 57 -2.92 -4.92 15.79
N ASP A 58 -1.92 -4.12 15.50
CA ASP A 58 -2.09 -2.97 14.62
C ASP A 58 -2.21 -3.43 13.17
N ILE A 59 -3.46 -3.58 12.73
CA ILE A 59 -3.86 -4.08 11.40
C ILE A 59 -3.27 -3.21 10.29
N SER A 60 -3.05 -1.91 10.55
CA SER A 60 -2.57 -0.96 9.55
C SER A 60 -1.08 -1.15 9.21
N SER A 61 -0.29 -1.71 10.11
CA SER A 61 1.17 -1.80 9.97
C SER A 61 1.67 -3.07 9.30
N ASN A 62 0.80 -4.04 9.02
CA ASN A 62 1.20 -5.38 8.54
C ASN A 62 0.64 -5.75 7.16
N ILE A 63 0.01 -4.84 6.45
CA ILE A 63 -0.55 -5.12 5.13
C ILE A 63 0.45 -4.66 4.07
N GLY A 64 0.94 -5.61 3.29
CA GLY A 64 1.76 -5.48 2.09
C GLY A 64 2.56 -4.19 1.94
N GLY A 65 3.88 -4.25 2.13
CA GLY A 65 4.77 -3.14 1.81
C GLY A 65 4.81 -1.98 2.82
N THR A 66 4.25 -2.10 4.04
CA THR A 66 4.37 -1.04 5.04
C THR A 66 5.53 -1.27 5.99
N ALA A 67 6.43 -0.29 6.04
CA ALA A 67 7.45 -0.22 7.09
C ALA A 67 6.78 0.02 8.45
N ARG A 68 7.24 -0.67 9.47
CA ARG A 68 6.87 -0.37 10.84
C ARG A 68 7.98 0.40 11.52
N ILE A 69 7.62 1.37 12.36
CA ILE A 69 8.56 2.25 13.04
C ILE A 69 8.37 2.16 14.54
N ASP A 70 9.49 2.10 15.25
CA ASP A 70 9.57 2.22 16.69
C ASP A 70 10.74 3.15 17.06
N GLY A 71 10.45 4.43 17.26
CA GLY A 71 11.46 5.48 17.37
C GLY A 71 12.21 5.67 16.04
N GLU A 72 13.54 5.59 16.08
CA GLU A 72 14.41 5.58 14.91
C GLU A 72 14.60 4.20 14.29
N LYS A 73 13.89 3.17 14.77
CA LYS A 73 13.96 1.80 14.25
C LYS A 73 12.92 1.58 13.18
N ILE A 74 13.38 1.28 11.99
CA ILE A 74 12.55 1.00 10.80
C ILE A 74 12.62 -0.50 10.53
N PHE A 75 11.48 -1.18 10.60
CA PHE A 75 11.36 -2.61 10.41
C PHE A 75 10.83 -2.90 9.01
N LEU A 76 11.59 -3.64 8.22
CA LEU A 76 11.33 -3.93 6.82
C LEU A 76 11.36 -5.44 6.59
N TYR A 77 10.67 -5.90 5.56
CA TYR A 77 10.82 -7.26 5.07
C TYR A 77 10.90 -7.28 3.54
N TYR A 78 11.65 -8.24 3.03
CA TYR A 78 11.75 -8.48 1.60
C TYR A 78 10.78 -9.60 1.19
N ASN A 79 9.92 -9.32 0.21
CA ASN A 79 8.92 -10.27 -0.29
C ASN A 79 9.20 -10.77 -1.71
N GLY A 80 10.40 -10.49 -2.25
CA GLY A 80 10.76 -10.83 -3.63
C GLY A 80 10.60 -9.65 -4.60
N ASP A 81 9.95 -8.56 -4.20
CA ASP A 81 9.76 -7.36 -5.02
C ASP A 81 10.64 -6.21 -4.54
N HIS A 82 11.56 -5.77 -5.39
CA HIS A 82 12.45 -4.65 -5.10
C HIS A 82 11.72 -3.30 -5.06
N LYS A 83 10.64 -3.15 -5.83
CA LYS A 83 9.86 -1.92 -5.82
C LYS A 83 9.14 -1.76 -4.49
N GLU A 84 8.40 -2.79 -4.05
CA GLU A 84 7.75 -2.76 -2.74
C GLU A 84 8.76 -2.59 -1.60
N PHE A 85 9.95 -3.18 -1.71
CA PHE A 85 11.00 -3.01 -0.71
C PHE A 85 11.55 -1.58 -0.67
N ASN A 86 11.73 -0.93 -1.82
CA ASN A 86 12.09 0.48 -1.90
C ASN A 86 11.00 1.38 -1.31
N ASP A 87 9.74 1.10 -1.60
CA ASP A 87 8.61 1.84 -1.06
C ASP A 87 8.57 1.75 0.49
N GLN A 88 8.86 0.56 1.05
CA GLN A 88 9.01 0.40 2.50
C GLN A 88 10.14 1.25 3.07
N ILE A 89 11.32 1.25 2.41
CA ILE A 89 12.48 2.03 2.86
C ILE A 89 12.14 3.51 2.86
N LYS A 90 11.61 4.01 1.75
CA LYS A 90 11.26 5.43 1.56
C LYS A 90 10.16 5.85 2.55
N LYS A 91 9.11 5.03 2.70
CA LYS A 91 8.02 5.28 3.63
C LYS A 91 8.52 5.31 5.08
N GLY A 92 9.40 4.39 5.45
CA GLY A 92 10.00 4.36 6.79
C GLY A 92 10.78 5.62 7.11
N ILE A 93 11.65 6.06 6.21
CA ILE A 93 12.44 7.29 6.37
C ILE A 93 11.50 8.50 6.46
N THR A 94 10.56 8.61 5.52
CA THR A 94 9.60 9.72 5.48
C THR A 94 8.81 9.84 6.78
N GLN A 95 8.34 8.73 7.32
CA GLN A 95 7.59 8.73 8.56
C GLN A 95 8.43 9.19 9.76
N VAL A 96 9.71 8.79 9.83
CA VAL A 96 10.62 9.27 10.88
C VAL A 96 10.86 10.79 10.73
N LEU A 97 11.15 11.28 9.52
CA LEU A 97 11.37 12.69 9.27
C LEU A 97 10.14 13.53 9.63
N VAL A 98 8.98 13.16 9.09
CA VAL A 98 7.72 13.88 9.37
C VAL A 98 7.42 13.91 10.87
N ASN A 99 7.61 12.78 11.57
CA ASN A 99 7.42 12.73 13.02
C ASN A 99 8.42 13.64 13.77
N LYS A 100 9.70 13.62 13.39
CA LYS A 100 10.72 14.48 14.02
C LYS A 100 10.46 15.97 13.74
N ILE A 101 10.06 16.32 12.53
CA ILE A 101 9.70 17.69 12.20
C ILE A 101 8.53 18.17 13.03
N LEU A 102 7.44 17.41 13.09
CA LEU A 102 6.21 17.82 13.75
C LEU A 102 6.27 17.76 15.29
N TYR A 103 6.96 16.73 15.84
CA TYR A 103 6.90 16.42 17.26
C TYR A 103 8.25 16.49 17.99
N GLY A 104 9.36 16.74 17.28
CA GLY A 104 10.70 16.77 17.85
C GLY A 104 11.32 15.39 18.06
N THR A 105 12.51 15.36 18.68
CA THR A 105 13.28 14.12 18.88
C THR A 105 12.63 13.15 19.83
N ASP A 106 11.94 13.64 20.88
CA ASP A 106 11.24 12.82 21.88
C ASP A 106 9.76 12.58 21.55
N TRP A 107 9.44 12.42 20.28
CA TRP A 107 8.08 12.37 19.78
C TRP A 107 7.19 11.31 20.47
N LYS A 108 7.74 10.22 20.99
CA LYS A 108 6.97 9.21 21.76
C LYS A 108 6.38 9.75 23.06
N GLN A 109 7.11 10.62 23.75
CA GLN A 109 6.62 11.31 24.94
C GLN A 109 5.76 12.51 24.54
N SER A 110 6.11 13.14 23.44
CA SER A 110 5.48 14.33 22.90
C SER A 110 4.04 14.11 22.43
N VAL A 111 3.73 12.95 21.82
CA VAL A 111 2.35 12.59 21.40
C VAL A 111 1.38 12.48 22.58
N LYS A 112 1.87 12.29 23.80
CA LYS A 112 1.05 12.25 25.01
C LYS A 112 0.78 13.63 25.62
N ASN A 113 1.50 14.66 25.22
CA ASN A 113 1.36 16.00 25.76
C ASN A 113 0.53 16.88 24.82
N SER A 114 -0.53 17.48 25.32
CA SER A 114 -1.46 18.40 24.61
C SER A 114 -0.83 19.65 24.01
N SER A 115 0.50 19.80 24.11
CA SER A 115 1.26 20.96 23.60
C SER A 115 1.67 20.86 22.13
N PHE A 116 1.35 19.76 21.45
CA PHE A 116 1.74 19.51 20.07
C PHE A 116 0.57 19.65 19.09
N ILE A 117 0.93 19.82 17.83
CA ILE A 117 -0.04 19.87 16.74
C ILE A 117 -0.88 18.58 16.69
N ASN A 118 -2.20 18.76 16.70
CA ASN A 118 -3.13 17.67 16.44
C ASN A 118 -3.36 17.52 14.94
N LEU A 119 -2.39 16.91 14.24
CA LEU A 119 -2.52 16.62 12.82
C LEU A 119 -3.41 15.38 12.62
N PRO A 120 -4.55 15.49 11.93
CA PRO A 120 -5.41 14.34 11.64
C PRO A 120 -4.63 13.21 10.98
N MET A 121 -4.84 11.98 11.45
CA MET A 121 -4.07 10.81 11.00
C MET A 121 -4.16 10.59 9.48
N TRP A 122 -5.34 10.85 8.89
CA TRP A 122 -5.53 10.72 7.46
C TRP A 122 -4.68 11.72 6.65
N LEU A 123 -4.56 12.96 7.13
CA LEU A 123 -3.76 14.00 6.49
C LEU A 123 -2.26 13.71 6.65
N LYS A 124 -1.84 13.30 7.85
CA LYS A 124 -0.44 12.89 8.12
C LYS A 124 -0.03 11.67 7.29
N ASN A 125 -0.85 10.62 7.29
CA ASN A 125 -0.55 9.41 6.53
C ASN A 125 -0.59 9.68 5.02
N GLY A 126 -1.50 10.54 4.57
CA GLY A 126 -1.54 11.02 3.19
C GLY A 126 -0.27 11.78 2.78
N LEU A 127 0.28 12.62 3.68
CA LEU A 127 1.57 13.28 3.46
C LEU A 127 2.71 12.27 3.34
N ILE A 128 2.75 11.27 4.22
CA ILE A 128 3.76 10.22 4.19
C ILE A 128 3.69 9.46 2.86
N ASP A 129 2.50 9.11 2.41
CA ASP A 129 2.29 8.42 1.13
C ASP A 129 2.69 9.32 -0.05
N TYR A 130 2.30 10.60 -0.05
CA TYR A 130 2.69 11.57 -1.07
C TYR A 130 4.22 11.69 -1.20
N LEU A 131 4.94 11.75 -0.10
CA LEU A 131 6.40 11.90 -0.10
C LEU A 131 7.14 10.59 -0.42
N SER A 132 6.53 9.43 -0.20
CA SER A 132 7.19 8.13 -0.28
C SER A 132 6.79 7.24 -1.44
N MET A 133 5.67 7.51 -2.08
CA MET A 133 5.11 6.66 -3.13
C MET A 133 4.84 7.47 -4.40
N ASP A 134 5.03 6.83 -5.54
CA ASP A 134 4.62 7.41 -6.81
C ASP A 134 3.11 7.24 -7.01
N TRP A 135 2.46 8.31 -7.51
CA TRP A 135 1.09 8.20 -7.95
C TRP A 135 0.99 7.28 -9.17
N ASN A 136 0.04 6.38 -9.17
CA ASN A 136 -0.13 5.39 -10.24
C ASN A 136 -1.60 5.24 -10.61
N THR A 137 -1.87 4.53 -11.71
CA THR A 137 -3.22 4.34 -12.25
C THR A 137 -4.17 3.61 -11.31
N ASP A 138 -3.66 2.76 -10.41
CA ASP A 138 -4.50 2.05 -9.42
C ASP A 138 -4.98 3.02 -8.34
N LEU A 139 -4.09 3.86 -7.81
CA LEU A 139 -4.42 4.92 -6.83
C LEU A 139 -5.37 5.95 -7.47
N ASP A 140 -5.12 6.33 -8.72
CA ASP A 140 -5.98 7.25 -9.45
C ASP A 140 -7.38 6.68 -9.67
N GLY A 141 -7.49 5.41 -10.06
CA GLY A 141 -8.77 4.71 -10.21
C GLY A 141 -9.53 4.59 -8.88
N GLN A 142 -8.83 4.37 -7.77
CA GLN A 142 -9.43 4.34 -6.44
C GLN A 142 -9.94 5.74 -6.04
N LEU A 143 -9.16 6.80 -6.27
CA LEU A 143 -9.58 8.17 -5.99
C LEU A 143 -10.77 8.58 -6.87
N LYS A 144 -10.73 8.24 -8.17
CA LYS A 144 -11.85 8.45 -9.11
C LYS A 144 -13.14 7.82 -8.59
N ASN A 145 -13.08 6.57 -8.15
CA ASN A 145 -14.24 5.88 -7.57
C ASN A 145 -14.72 6.55 -6.29
N LEU A 146 -13.80 6.99 -5.42
CA LEU A 146 -14.14 7.67 -4.17
C LEU A 146 -14.88 9.00 -4.42
N ILE A 147 -14.41 9.79 -5.37
CA ILE A 147 -14.97 11.10 -5.69
C ILE A 147 -16.30 10.95 -6.44
N LEU A 148 -16.35 10.15 -7.51
CA LEU A 148 -17.54 10.03 -8.35
C LEU A 148 -18.69 9.29 -7.68
N SER A 149 -18.41 8.41 -6.70
CA SER A 149 -19.47 7.80 -5.88
C SER A 149 -20.09 8.72 -4.82
N GLY A 150 -19.59 9.96 -4.68
CA GLY A 150 -20.02 10.89 -3.65
C GLY A 150 -19.62 10.53 -2.22
N LYS A 151 -18.78 9.49 -2.04
CA LYS A 151 -18.27 9.12 -0.70
C LYS A 151 -17.37 10.19 -0.09
N SER A 152 -16.61 10.90 -0.93
CA SER A 152 -15.75 12.00 -0.50
C SER A 152 -16.50 13.14 0.19
N GLU A 153 -17.77 13.38 -0.17
CA GLU A 153 -18.63 14.39 0.46
C GLU A 153 -19.08 13.96 1.88
N LYS A 154 -18.98 12.68 2.20
CA LYS A 154 -19.32 12.10 3.50
C LYS A 154 -18.05 11.58 4.19
N PHE A 155 -17.09 12.49 4.43
CA PHE A 155 -15.77 12.14 4.95
C PHE A 155 -15.81 11.21 6.17
N HIS A 156 -16.76 11.40 7.08
CA HIS A 156 -16.94 10.55 8.27
C HIS A 156 -17.28 9.08 7.96
N SER A 157 -17.73 8.79 6.74
CA SER A 157 -18.06 7.43 6.32
C SER A 157 -16.88 6.69 5.66
N LEU A 158 -15.76 7.37 5.44
CA LEU A 158 -14.58 6.79 4.83
C LEU A 158 -13.91 5.78 5.76
N SER A 159 -13.50 4.65 5.19
CA SER A 159 -12.58 3.74 5.88
C SER A 159 -11.22 4.42 6.05
N ASN A 160 -10.41 3.94 7.00
CA ASN A 160 -9.06 4.48 7.23
C ASN A 160 -8.21 4.53 5.95
N LYS A 161 -8.34 3.53 5.06
CA LYS A 161 -7.62 3.50 3.78
C LYS A 161 -8.15 4.54 2.79
N GLU A 162 -9.47 4.70 2.69
CA GLU A 162 -10.07 5.71 1.83
C GLU A 162 -9.72 7.13 2.31
N ALA A 163 -9.74 7.36 3.62
CA ALA A 163 -9.34 8.63 4.21
C ALA A 163 -7.84 8.94 3.98
N GLN A 164 -6.97 7.93 4.07
CA GLN A 164 -5.54 8.08 3.77
C GLN A 164 -5.29 8.39 2.29
N LEU A 165 -5.99 7.71 1.38
CA LEU A 165 -5.93 8.00 -0.06
C LEU A 165 -6.44 9.41 -0.37
N PHE A 166 -7.52 9.84 0.28
CA PHE A 166 -8.02 11.20 0.18
C PHE A 166 -6.95 12.22 0.62
N GLY A 167 -6.27 11.95 1.73
CA GLY A 167 -5.16 12.78 2.20
C GLY A 167 -4.00 12.81 1.21
N PHE A 168 -3.63 11.68 0.61
CA PHE A 168 -2.62 11.64 -0.46
C PHE A 168 -3.05 12.51 -1.65
N GLY A 169 -4.30 12.40 -2.09
CA GLY A 169 -4.86 13.23 -3.16
C GLY A 169 -4.80 14.72 -2.85
N ILE A 170 -5.12 15.13 -1.61
CA ILE A 170 -5.01 16.54 -1.18
C ILE A 170 -3.57 17.06 -1.29
N TRP A 171 -2.57 16.33 -0.82
CA TRP A 171 -1.17 16.75 -0.92
C TRP A 171 -0.70 16.84 -2.36
N ARG A 172 -1.15 15.91 -3.21
CA ARG A 172 -0.93 15.99 -4.64
C ARG A 172 -1.61 17.21 -5.27
N TYR A 173 -2.84 17.51 -4.91
CA TYR A 173 -3.56 18.71 -5.36
C TYR A 173 -2.83 20.00 -4.95
N VAL A 174 -2.33 20.06 -3.72
CA VAL A 174 -1.51 21.19 -3.27
C VAL A 174 -0.25 21.36 -4.12
N ASP A 175 0.43 20.25 -4.45
CA ASP A 175 1.59 20.26 -5.35
C ASP A 175 1.21 20.80 -6.76
N GLU A 176 0.13 20.28 -7.34
CA GLU A 176 -0.32 20.60 -8.71
C GLU A 176 -0.80 22.05 -8.84
N VAL A 177 -1.53 22.56 -7.84
CA VAL A 177 -2.21 23.86 -7.93
C VAL A 177 -1.40 25.00 -7.29
N PHE A 178 -0.79 24.75 -6.15
CA PHE A 178 -0.06 25.77 -5.39
C PHE A 178 1.47 25.64 -5.55
N GLY A 179 1.94 24.49 -6.04
CA GLY A 179 3.34 24.19 -6.27
C GLY A 179 4.00 23.41 -5.12
N ARG A 180 4.94 22.55 -5.51
CA ARG A 180 5.61 21.60 -4.62
C ARG A 180 6.31 22.25 -3.42
N ASN A 181 6.84 23.46 -3.60
CA ASN A 181 7.54 24.20 -2.54
C ASN A 181 6.63 24.65 -1.40
N MET A 182 5.30 24.64 -1.60
CA MET A 182 4.36 24.98 -0.54
C MET A 182 4.29 23.91 0.53
N ILE A 183 4.61 22.64 0.21
CA ILE A 183 4.50 21.51 1.14
C ILE A 183 5.46 21.64 2.34
N PRO A 184 6.76 21.87 2.18
CA PRO A 184 7.65 22.16 3.32
C PRO A 184 7.20 23.37 4.14
N ASN A 185 6.75 24.43 3.48
CA ASN A 185 6.25 25.62 4.16
C ASN A 185 5.00 25.33 5.00
N LEU A 186 4.06 24.53 4.46
CA LEU A 186 2.89 24.09 5.21
C LEU A 186 3.28 23.30 6.45
N ILE A 187 4.17 22.31 6.30
CA ILE A 187 4.64 21.50 7.43
C ILE A 187 5.29 22.37 8.50
N TYR A 188 6.13 23.33 8.09
CA TYR A 188 6.77 24.26 9.00
C TYR A 188 5.75 25.15 9.72
N MET A 189 4.83 25.76 8.98
CA MET A 189 3.83 26.66 9.56
C MET A 189 2.84 25.93 10.46
N MET A 190 2.42 24.72 10.09
CA MET A 190 1.61 23.87 10.97
C MET A 190 2.32 23.56 12.29
N LYS A 191 3.64 23.29 12.24
CA LYS A 191 4.47 23.08 13.45
C LYS A 191 4.53 24.31 14.34
N VAL A 192 4.82 25.45 13.74
CA VAL A 192 5.01 26.74 14.47
C VAL A 192 3.69 27.21 15.09
N SER A 193 2.61 27.21 14.31
CA SER A 193 1.28 27.64 14.76
C SER A 193 0.56 26.61 15.63
N LYS A 194 1.06 25.36 15.67
CA LYS A 194 0.40 24.21 16.31
C LYS A 194 -1.00 23.93 15.79
N SER A 195 -1.32 24.39 14.60
CA SER A 195 -2.64 24.30 13.97
C SER A 195 -2.52 24.01 12.49
N VAL A 196 -3.26 23.01 12.04
CA VAL A 196 -3.38 22.68 10.61
C VAL A 196 -4.00 23.83 9.85
N GLU A 197 -5.12 24.32 10.37
CA GLU A 197 -5.89 25.42 9.78
C GLU A 197 -5.03 26.67 9.58
N SER A 198 -4.32 27.08 10.65
CA SER A 198 -3.43 28.24 10.57
C SER A 198 -2.32 28.02 9.54
N GLY A 199 -1.76 26.80 9.44
CA GLY A 199 -0.75 26.46 8.44
C GLY A 199 -1.26 26.72 7.01
N PHE A 200 -2.46 26.24 6.70
CA PHE A 200 -3.08 26.42 5.38
C PHE A 200 -3.39 27.89 5.10
N ILE A 201 -4.00 28.61 6.04
CA ILE A 201 -4.31 30.03 5.87
C ILE A 201 -3.03 30.87 5.66
N TYR A 202 -1.98 30.68 6.46
CA TYR A 202 -0.76 31.46 6.33
C TYR A 202 0.05 31.16 5.07
N VAL A 203 0.01 29.92 4.57
CA VAL A 203 0.84 29.52 3.41
C VAL A 203 0.08 29.59 2.10
N LEU A 204 -1.19 29.16 2.09
CA LEU A 204 -2.00 29.09 0.87
C LEU A 204 -3.04 30.22 0.78
N GLY A 205 -3.31 30.91 1.88
CA GLY A 205 -4.36 31.95 1.93
C GLY A 205 -5.78 31.41 2.00
N VAL A 206 -5.97 30.12 2.17
CA VAL A 206 -7.28 29.44 2.16
C VAL A 206 -7.40 28.49 3.34
N THR A 207 -8.63 28.20 3.75
CA THR A 207 -8.92 27.25 4.84
C THR A 207 -8.75 25.80 4.39
N THR A 208 -8.60 24.87 5.34
CA THR A 208 -8.53 23.44 5.03
C THR A 208 -9.81 22.94 4.37
N ASP A 209 -10.97 23.44 4.77
CA ASP A 209 -12.27 23.08 4.17
C ASP A 209 -12.36 23.54 2.72
N MET A 210 -11.93 24.81 2.45
CA MET A 210 -11.86 25.30 1.06
C MET A 210 -10.95 24.45 0.18
N VAL A 211 -9.78 24.07 0.68
CA VAL A 211 -8.87 23.18 -0.07
C VAL A 211 -9.52 21.82 -0.35
N GLN A 212 -10.27 21.25 0.62
CA GLN A 212 -10.97 19.98 0.42
C GLN A 212 -12.08 20.11 -0.63
N ASP A 213 -12.89 21.16 -0.57
CA ASP A 213 -13.96 21.39 -1.54
C ASP A 213 -13.40 21.63 -2.94
N ASP A 214 -12.37 22.46 -3.08
CA ASP A 214 -11.71 22.74 -4.35
C ASP A 214 -11.05 21.48 -4.92
N PHE A 215 -10.39 20.68 -4.10
CA PHE A 215 -9.85 19.37 -4.46
C PHE A 215 -10.94 18.45 -5.02
N ILE A 216 -12.05 18.30 -4.31
CA ILE A 216 -13.15 17.43 -4.77
C ILE A 216 -13.70 17.94 -6.10
N ASN A 217 -13.93 19.27 -6.23
CA ASN A 217 -14.45 19.85 -7.44
C ASN A 217 -13.49 19.73 -8.62
N HIS A 218 -12.19 19.97 -8.41
CA HIS A 218 -11.15 19.83 -9.42
C HIS A 218 -11.14 18.42 -10.01
N TYR A 219 -11.05 17.40 -9.17
CA TYR A 219 -11.02 16.01 -9.63
C TYR A 219 -12.40 15.51 -10.14
N LYS A 220 -13.52 16.05 -9.66
CA LYS A 220 -14.83 15.77 -10.25
C LYS A 220 -14.90 16.20 -11.72
N ILE A 221 -14.39 17.40 -12.04
CA ILE A 221 -14.36 17.90 -13.41
C ILE A 221 -13.45 17.00 -14.25
N LEU A 222 -12.21 16.78 -13.80
CA LEU A 222 -11.22 15.96 -14.50
C LEU A 222 -11.76 14.55 -14.80
N TYR A 223 -12.34 13.89 -13.81
CA TYR A 223 -12.83 12.52 -13.97
C TYR A 223 -14.14 12.40 -14.76
N LYS A 224 -14.96 13.45 -14.80
CA LYS A 224 -16.13 13.47 -15.68
C LYS A 224 -15.72 13.52 -17.15
N ASP A 225 -14.72 14.31 -17.49
CA ASP A 225 -14.20 14.40 -18.87
C ASP A 225 -13.61 13.06 -19.32
N ASP A 226 -12.93 12.36 -18.44
CA ASP A 226 -12.45 10.99 -18.70
C ASP A 226 -13.57 10.01 -19.06
N ILE A 227 -14.72 10.09 -18.35
CA ILE A 227 -15.84 9.18 -18.58
C ILE A 227 -16.50 9.42 -19.93
N ILE A 228 -16.62 10.69 -20.34
CA ILE A 228 -17.23 11.06 -21.64
C ILE A 228 -16.48 10.40 -22.80
N ASN A 229 -15.16 10.22 -22.66
CA ASN A 229 -14.28 9.65 -23.67
C ASN A 229 -14.07 8.13 -23.53
N THR A 230 -14.72 7.47 -22.57
CA THR A 230 -14.59 6.03 -22.37
C THR A 230 -15.86 5.29 -22.82
N ILE A 231 -15.67 4.17 -23.49
CA ILE A 231 -16.76 3.25 -23.85
C ILE A 231 -16.91 2.26 -22.71
N GLU A 232 -18.08 2.23 -22.08
CA GLU A 232 -18.37 1.18 -21.09
C GLU A 232 -18.35 -0.20 -21.79
N PRO A 233 -17.55 -1.16 -21.27
CA PRO A 233 -17.56 -2.51 -21.82
C PRO A 233 -18.95 -3.11 -21.63
N GLN A 234 -19.49 -3.72 -22.70
CA GLN A 234 -20.75 -4.47 -22.61
C GLN A 234 -20.61 -5.55 -21.54
N GLU A 235 -21.44 -5.43 -20.49
CA GLU A 235 -21.31 -6.25 -19.30
C GLU A 235 -21.66 -7.72 -19.57
N THR A 236 -20.64 -8.58 -19.52
CA THR A 236 -20.85 -9.99 -19.21
C THR A 236 -20.41 -10.26 -17.78
N LYS A 237 -21.28 -9.98 -16.83
CA LYS A 237 -20.98 -10.21 -15.41
C LYS A 237 -20.91 -11.70 -15.10
N LEU A 238 -19.74 -12.18 -14.71
CA LEU A 238 -19.57 -13.49 -14.12
C LEU A 238 -20.23 -13.49 -12.74
N LYS A 239 -21.39 -14.16 -12.61
CA LYS A 239 -22.07 -14.29 -11.32
C LYS A 239 -21.34 -15.29 -10.42
N ILE A 240 -20.28 -14.83 -9.75
CA ILE A 240 -19.64 -15.59 -8.66
C ILE A 240 -20.35 -15.20 -7.37
N ARG A 241 -20.91 -16.18 -6.63
CA ARG A 241 -21.43 -15.92 -5.29
C ARG A 241 -20.30 -15.45 -4.39
N SER A 242 -20.19 -14.15 -4.20
CA SER A 242 -19.27 -13.58 -3.21
C SER A 242 -19.89 -13.73 -1.82
N LYS A 243 -19.10 -14.19 -0.85
CA LYS A 243 -19.45 -14.13 0.58
C LYS A 243 -18.69 -12.95 1.19
N ASN A 244 -19.28 -12.33 2.21
CA ASN A 244 -18.63 -11.25 2.96
C ASN A 244 -17.21 -11.66 3.42
N GLN A 245 -16.28 -10.73 3.44
CA GLN A 245 -14.87 -10.92 3.83
C GLN A 245 -14.02 -11.76 2.88
N ARG A 246 -14.48 -12.11 1.68
CA ARG A 246 -13.65 -12.73 0.65
C ARG A 246 -13.04 -11.67 -0.24
N VAL A 247 -11.74 -11.79 -0.46
CA VAL A 247 -10.99 -10.95 -1.38
C VAL A 247 -10.57 -11.80 -2.57
N TYR A 248 -10.83 -11.30 -3.79
CA TYR A 248 -10.46 -11.95 -5.04
C TYR A 248 -9.32 -11.17 -5.68
N ARG A 249 -8.25 -11.85 -6.07
CA ARG A 249 -7.06 -11.25 -6.66
C ARG A 249 -6.55 -12.06 -7.84
N GLN A 250 -5.66 -11.42 -8.62
CA GLN A 250 -4.93 -12.05 -9.72
C GLN A 250 -5.85 -12.76 -10.74
N LEU A 251 -6.88 -12.06 -11.21
CA LEU A 251 -7.69 -12.57 -12.31
C LEU A 251 -6.86 -12.62 -13.59
N GLN A 252 -6.71 -13.83 -14.13
CA GLN A 252 -5.96 -14.07 -15.36
C GLN A 252 -6.71 -15.02 -16.27
N THR A 253 -6.90 -14.62 -17.53
CA THR A 253 -7.45 -15.47 -18.58
C THR A 253 -6.34 -16.30 -19.22
N ASN A 254 -6.66 -17.52 -19.62
CA ASN A 254 -5.78 -18.27 -20.49
C ASN A 254 -5.82 -17.70 -21.93
N ARG A 255 -4.86 -18.11 -22.77
CA ARG A 255 -4.75 -17.61 -24.16
C ARG A 255 -6.02 -17.76 -25.00
N LYS A 256 -6.77 -18.85 -24.79
CA LYS A 256 -8.02 -19.11 -25.52
C LYS A 256 -9.21 -18.30 -25.03
N GLY A 257 -9.09 -17.64 -23.88
CA GLY A 257 -10.20 -16.92 -23.25
C GLY A 257 -11.31 -17.84 -22.67
N ASP A 258 -11.12 -19.17 -22.71
CA ASP A 258 -12.13 -20.14 -22.25
C ASP A 258 -12.03 -20.48 -20.76
N LYS A 259 -10.97 -20.03 -20.08
CA LYS A 259 -10.77 -20.21 -18.63
C LYS A 259 -10.22 -18.96 -17.97
N ILE A 260 -10.68 -18.70 -16.74
CA ILE A 260 -10.14 -17.68 -15.87
C ILE A 260 -9.60 -18.32 -14.59
N ALA A 261 -8.33 -18.04 -14.25
CA ALA A 261 -7.76 -18.36 -12.96
C ALA A 261 -7.81 -17.15 -12.05
N PHE A 262 -8.06 -17.37 -10.77
CA PHE A 262 -8.06 -16.31 -9.75
C PHE A 262 -7.76 -16.87 -8.37
N VAL A 263 -7.32 -15.98 -7.46
CA VAL A 263 -7.05 -16.31 -6.07
C VAL A 263 -8.15 -15.75 -5.18
N GLU A 264 -8.79 -16.61 -4.40
CA GLU A 264 -9.75 -16.26 -3.36
C GLU A 264 -9.05 -16.30 -2.00
N HIS A 265 -9.03 -15.21 -1.25
CA HIS A 265 -8.56 -15.15 0.13
C HIS A 265 -9.75 -15.06 1.09
N TYR A 266 -9.67 -15.81 2.20
CA TYR A 266 -10.67 -15.79 3.26
C TYR A 266 -10.04 -16.11 4.61
N LEU A 267 -10.06 -15.17 5.55
CA LEU A 267 -9.52 -15.35 6.90
C LEU A 267 -8.08 -15.94 6.92
N GLY A 268 -7.19 -15.41 6.08
CA GLY A 268 -5.81 -15.87 5.98
C GLY A 268 -5.60 -17.13 5.12
N GLN A 269 -6.65 -17.89 4.82
CA GLN A 269 -6.57 -19.01 3.88
C GLN A 269 -6.75 -18.53 2.45
N TYR A 270 -6.00 -19.10 1.52
CA TYR A 270 -6.22 -18.85 0.10
C TYR A 270 -6.66 -20.10 -0.65
N LYS A 271 -7.32 -19.87 -1.79
CA LYS A 271 -7.67 -20.90 -2.77
C LYS A 271 -7.41 -20.38 -4.17
N VAL A 272 -6.62 -21.10 -4.94
CA VAL A 272 -6.53 -20.87 -6.38
C VAL A 272 -7.67 -21.59 -7.05
N LYS A 273 -8.44 -20.88 -7.83
CA LYS A 273 -9.63 -21.36 -8.51
C LYS A 273 -9.52 -21.13 -10.00
N VAL A 274 -10.09 -22.03 -10.77
CA VAL A 274 -10.25 -21.90 -12.23
C VAL A 274 -11.73 -22.00 -12.56
N PHE A 275 -12.25 -20.99 -13.25
CA PHE A 275 -13.55 -21.01 -13.89
C PHE A 275 -13.38 -21.44 -15.35
N ASP A 276 -14.14 -22.41 -15.78
CA ASP A 276 -14.22 -22.91 -17.16
C ASP A 276 -15.52 -22.42 -17.77
N PHE A 277 -15.43 -21.59 -18.80
CA PHE A 277 -16.61 -21.00 -19.46
C PHE A 277 -17.43 -22.05 -20.20
N ASN A 278 -16.78 -23.05 -20.80
CA ASN A 278 -17.47 -24.11 -21.55
C ASN A 278 -18.30 -25.00 -20.62
N LYS A 279 -17.75 -25.30 -19.45
CA LYS A 279 -18.40 -26.15 -18.43
C LYS A 279 -19.23 -25.35 -17.44
N ARG A 280 -19.14 -24.01 -17.47
CA ARG A 280 -19.76 -23.09 -16.48
C ARG A 280 -19.50 -23.51 -15.03
N LYS A 281 -18.28 -24.00 -14.76
CA LYS A 281 -17.92 -24.60 -13.47
C LYS A 281 -16.65 -23.98 -12.89
N ILE A 282 -16.69 -23.68 -11.58
CA ILE A 282 -15.51 -23.30 -10.81
C ILE A 282 -14.92 -24.56 -10.16
N SER A 283 -13.61 -24.75 -10.32
CA SER A 283 -12.84 -25.78 -9.63
C SER A 283 -11.73 -25.16 -8.76
N THR A 284 -11.51 -25.73 -7.58
CA THR A 284 -10.38 -25.38 -6.73
C THR A 284 -9.18 -26.22 -7.14
N VAL A 285 -8.08 -25.55 -7.48
CA VAL A 285 -6.83 -26.17 -7.96
C VAL A 285 -5.84 -26.35 -6.81
N LEU A 286 -5.72 -25.31 -5.99
CA LEU A 286 -4.82 -25.29 -4.85
C LEU A 286 -5.54 -24.65 -3.66
N LYS A 287 -5.19 -25.13 -2.46
CA LYS A 287 -5.63 -24.56 -1.19
C LYS A 287 -4.42 -24.50 -0.28
N GLY A 288 -4.13 -23.35 0.24
CA GLY A 288 -3.01 -23.10 1.15
C GLY A 288 -3.44 -22.34 2.38
N ASP A 289 -2.55 -22.36 3.37
CA ASP A 289 -2.71 -21.77 4.68
C ASP A 289 -3.92 -22.25 5.49
N HIS A 290 -4.01 -21.76 6.73
CA HIS A 290 -5.06 -22.11 7.66
C HIS A 290 -6.00 -20.92 7.87
N LYS A 291 -7.27 -21.20 8.13
CA LYS A 291 -8.21 -20.18 8.57
C LYS A 291 -7.81 -19.70 9.95
N LEU A 292 -7.23 -18.54 10.00
CA LEU A 292 -6.88 -17.85 11.23
C LEU A 292 -7.31 -16.40 11.08
N ASN A 293 -7.76 -15.80 12.17
CA ASN A 293 -8.08 -14.38 12.20
C ASN A 293 -6.76 -13.58 12.18
N ARG A 294 -6.06 -13.65 11.04
CA ARG A 294 -4.75 -13.03 10.79
C ARG A 294 -4.89 -11.99 9.70
N ILE A 295 -3.96 -11.07 9.72
CA ILE A 295 -3.70 -10.19 8.58
C ILE A 295 -3.29 -11.07 7.41
N PRO A 296 -4.05 -11.05 6.29
CA PRO A 296 -3.74 -11.92 5.16
C PRO A 296 -2.47 -11.42 4.46
N ASP A 297 -1.59 -12.34 4.12
CA ASP A 297 -0.52 -12.10 3.17
C ASP A 297 -1.09 -12.26 1.76
N PHE A 298 -1.07 -11.17 0.98
CA PHE A 298 -1.53 -11.18 -0.39
C PHE A 298 -0.38 -11.28 -1.41
N SER A 299 0.87 -11.34 -0.96
CA SER A 299 2.02 -11.52 -1.84
C SER A 299 2.05 -12.93 -2.46
N HIS A 300 1.45 -13.91 -1.78
CA HIS A 300 1.31 -15.27 -2.27
C HIS A 300 -0.15 -15.78 -2.15
N PRO A 301 -0.58 -16.73 -2.98
CA PRO A 301 0.12 -17.29 -4.13
C PRO A 301 0.15 -16.33 -5.32
N VAL A 302 1.17 -16.43 -6.16
CA VAL A 302 1.24 -15.76 -7.47
C VAL A 302 0.88 -16.79 -8.54
N ILE A 303 0.02 -16.40 -9.49
CA ILE A 303 -0.42 -17.30 -10.56
C ILE A 303 -0.10 -16.72 -11.94
N ALA A 304 0.24 -17.61 -12.88
CA ALA A 304 0.44 -17.26 -14.28
C ALA A 304 0.07 -18.41 -15.21
N TRP A 305 -0.66 -18.09 -16.29
CA TRP A 305 -0.89 -19.07 -17.36
C TRP A 305 0.35 -19.17 -18.25
N HIS A 306 0.69 -20.38 -18.65
CA HIS A 306 1.67 -20.59 -19.72
C HIS A 306 1.13 -19.99 -21.02
N PRO A 307 1.90 -19.15 -21.74
CA PRO A 307 1.40 -18.40 -22.90
C PRO A 307 0.95 -19.28 -24.08
N GLN A 308 1.45 -20.52 -24.16
CA GLN A 308 1.12 -21.45 -25.27
C GLN A 308 0.41 -22.73 -24.80
N ASN A 309 0.41 -23.02 -23.49
CA ASN A 309 -0.11 -24.27 -22.94
C ASN A 309 -1.33 -24.04 -22.05
N LYS A 310 -1.95 -25.15 -21.65
CA LYS A 310 -3.06 -25.22 -20.71
C LYS A 310 -2.61 -25.31 -19.25
N VAL A 311 -1.34 -24.99 -18.99
CA VAL A 311 -0.71 -25.12 -17.68
C VAL A 311 -0.81 -23.79 -16.94
N LEU A 312 -1.28 -23.86 -15.70
CA LEU A 312 -1.26 -22.76 -14.73
C LEU A 312 -0.10 -22.99 -13.77
N ALA A 313 0.84 -22.06 -13.74
CA ALA A 313 1.91 -21.99 -12.75
C ALA A 313 1.38 -21.29 -11.50
N ILE A 314 1.69 -21.82 -10.32
CA ILE A 314 1.25 -21.28 -9.03
C ILE A 314 2.46 -21.29 -8.09
N PHE A 315 2.95 -20.12 -7.74
CA PHE A 315 4.00 -19.94 -6.73
C PHE A 315 3.33 -19.75 -5.37
N GLU A 316 3.65 -20.60 -4.42
CA GLU A 316 3.18 -20.48 -3.04
C GLU A 316 4.35 -20.43 -2.05
N GLU A 317 4.20 -19.69 -0.96
CA GLU A 317 5.09 -19.81 0.18
C GLU A 317 4.59 -20.94 1.10
N LYS A 318 5.45 -21.87 1.41
CA LYS A 318 5.14 -22.99 2.30
C LYS A 318 6.30 -23.23 3.27
N LYS A 319 6.06 -23.02 4.56
CA LYS A 319 7.08 -23.14 5.63
C LYS A 319 8.32 -22.28 5.40
N GLY A 320 8.17 -21.10 4.80
CA GLY A 320 9.27 -20.17 4.50
C GLY A 320 10.05 -20.50 3.21
N GLU A 321 9.60 -21.48 2.44
CA GLU A 321 10.17 -21.83 1.12
C GLU A 321 9.19 -21.52 0.01
N ILE A 322 9.70 -21.11 -1.14
CA ILE A 322 8.89 -20.90 -2.35
C ILE A 322 8.76 -22.22 -3.10
N VAL A 323 7.53 -22.59 -3.40
CA VAL A 323 7.19 -23.82 -4.09
C VAL A 323 6.44 -23.48 -5.37
N LEU A 324 6.88 -24.03 -6.49
CA LEU A 324 6.18 -23.95 -7.77
C LEU A 324 5.27 -25.18 -7.96
N ASN A 325 3.98 -24.93 -8.14
CA ASN A 325 3.03 -25.93 -8.55
C ASN A 325 2.61 -25.68 -9.99
N LEU A 326 2.70 -26.70 -10.84
CA LEU A 326 2.22 -26.67 -12.21
C LEU A 326 0.90 -27.47 -12.30
N PHE A 327 -0.17 -26.82 -12.73
CA PHE A 327 -1.48 -27.43 -12.88
C PHE A 327 -1.88 -27.48 -14.35
N ASP A 328 -2.01 -28.67 -14.90
CA ASP A 328 -2.58 -28.87 -16.23
C ASP A 328 -4.12 -28.82 -16.13
N SER A 329 -4.71 -27.87 -16.80
CA SER A 329 -6.14 -27.59 -16.71
C SER A 329 -7.04 -28.57 -17.52
N GLU A 330 -6.46 -29.39 -18.40
CA GLU A 330 -7.19 -30.40 -19.16
C GLU A 330 -7.21 -31.75 -18.45
N ILE A 331 -6.02 -32.25 -18.16
CA ILE A 331 -5.89 -33.55 -17.46
C ILE A 331 -6.06 -33.44 -15.96
N ARG A 332 -6.17 -32.19 -15.43
CA ARG A 332 -6.31 -31.87 -14.01
C ARG A 332 -5.20 -32.44 -13.12
N LYS A 333 -4.01 -32.61 -13.68
CA LYS A 333 -2.85 -33.10 -12.97
C LYS A 333 -2.04 -31.94 -12.40
N LYS A 334 -1.57 -32.12 -11.17
CA LYS A 334 -0.70 -31.16 -10.48
C LYS A 334 0.68 -31.79 -10.30
N THR A 335 1.71 -31.06 -10.69
CA THR A 335 3.12 -31.40 -10.45
C THR A 335 3.74 -30.35 -9.55
N LYS A 336 4.45 -30.75 -8.51
CA LYS A 336 5.12 -29.88 -7.57
C LYS A 336 6.62 -29.87 -7.86
N LEU A 337 7.22 -28.70 -7.93
CA LEU A 337 8.66 -28.48 -8.03
C LEU A 337 9.08 -27.65 -6.81
N GLN A 338 10.10 -28.08 -6.12
CA GLN A 338 10.73 -27.30 -5.05
C GLN A 338 11.84 -26.48 -5.68
N LEU A 339 11.86 -25.17 -5.43
CA LEU A 339 12.83 -24.23 -5.98
C LEU A 339 13.97 -24.01 -4.98
#